data_4e27cb86c9bf7cc7c733ef53b1416db6
#
_entry.id   4e27cb86c9bf7cc7c733ef53b1416db6
#
_cell.length_a   1.000
_cell.length_b   1.000
_cell.length_c   1.000
_cell.angle_alpha   90.00
_cell.angle_beta   90.00
_cell.angle_gamma   90.00
#
_symmetry.space_group_name_H-M   'P 1'
#
loop_
_entity.id
_entity.type
_entity.pdbx_description
1 polymer ?
#
loop_
_entity_poly.entity_id
_entity_poly.type
_entity_poly.pdbx_seq_one_letter_code
_entity_poly.pdbx_strand_id
1 'polypeptide(L)'
;MAAAAALGVPIYTSSPGDSSIGMNVAYHELINRSTLQVDPNKDVNEVCAIIRAAEKNGCVILGGGSPKNFYLQGQPTLWEVYGILKGGNDYFIQITTDSVVWGGLSGATPAEAVSWGKVNPSVLPDTAVAYCDSTIAFPLFCEYAVGHKNGRRKRKALLTRRTELVADLEKEARRQIKKKGKK
;
A
#
# COMPACT_ATOMS: atom_id res chain seq x y z
N MET A 1 3.09 14.08 7.54
CA MET A 1 3.83 14.19 6.25
C MET A 1 5.28 14.57 6.44
N ALA A 2 5.62 15.63 7.20
CA ALA A 2 7.01 16.08 7.37
C ALA A 2 7.98 14.98 7.85
N ALA A 3 7.60 14.18 8.84
CA ALA A 3 8.42 13.06 9.32
C ALA A 3 8.69 12.02 8.23
N ALA A 4 7.69 11.65 7.43
CA ALA A 4 7.86 10.70 6.33
C ALA A 4 8.79 11.25 5.24
N ALA A 5 8.63 12.52 4.87
CA ALA A 5 9.51 13.19 3.92
C ALA A 5 10.97 13.20 4.41
N ALA A 6 11.20 13.56 5.69
CA ALA A 6 12.53 13.55 6.30
C ALA A 6 13.17 12.16 6.35
N LEU A 7 12.35 11.10 6.39
CA LEU A 7 12.78 9.71 6.41
C LEU A 7 12.86 9.05 5.02
N GLY A 8 12.51 9.77 3.96
CA GLY A 8 12.45 9.24 2.60
C GLY A 8 11.37 8.17 2.40
N VAL A 9 10.25 8.28 3.15
CA VAL A 9 9.10 7.38 3.05
C VAL A 9 8.04 8.04 2.19
N PRO A 10 7.62 7.41 1.07
CA PRO A 10 6.55 7.95 0.22
C PRO A 10 5.20 7.90 0.95
N ILE A 11 4.33 8.87 0.66
CA ILE A 11 2.95 8.93 1.13
C ILE A 11 2.05 8.98 -0.09
N TYR A 12 1.01 8.17 -0.08
CA TYR A 12 -0.03 8.14 -1.11
C TYR A 12 -1.39 8.42 -0.48
N THR A 13 -2.28 9.04 -1.25
CA THR A 13 -3.67 9.22 -0.84
C THR A 13 -4.58 8.55 -1.85
N SER A 14 -5.33 7.55 -1.40
CA SER A 14 -6.21 6.75 -2.25
C SER A 14 -7.43 7.53 -2.75
N SER A 15 -7.83 8.55 -2.01
CA SER A 15 -9.00 9.39 -2.28
C SER A 15 -8.63 10.86 -2.05
N PRO A 16 -7.89 11.50 -2.97
CA PRO A 16 -7.41 12.87 -2.75
C PRO A 16 -8.53 13.85 -2.44
N GLY A 17 -9.67 13.76 -3.13
CA GLY A 17 -10.82 14.63 -2.92
C GLY A 17 -11.53 14.44 -1.57
N ASP A 18 -11.34 13.28 -0.94
CA ASP A 18 -11.90 12.95 0.38
C ASP A 18 -10.77 12.78 1.41
N SER A 19 -9.91 13.78 1.51
CA SER A 19 -8.79 13.75 2.44
C SER A 19 -8.35 15.16 2.83
N SER A 20 -7.79 15.30 4.04
CA SER A 20 -7.19 16.56 4.49
C SER A 20 -5.98 16.97 3.63
N ILE A 21 -5.34 16.03 2.95
CA ILE A 21 -4.27 16.33 1.98
C ILE A 21 -4.88 17.05 0.78
N GLY A 22 -5.93 16.50 0.17
CA GLY A 22 -6.60 17.11 -0.97
C GLY A 22 -7.22 18.47 -0.66
N MET A 23 -7.81 18.64 0.52
CA MET A 23 -8.32 19.94 0.97
C MET A 23 -7.21 21.02 0.99
N ASN A 24 -6.03 20.67 1.48
CA ASN A 24 -4.90 21.61 1.49
C ASN A 24 -4.33 21.85 0.09
N VAL A 25 -4.28 20.84 -0.77
CA VAL A 25 -3.87 21.01 -2.17
C VAL A 25 -4.82 21.97 -2.88
N ALA A 26 -6.15 21.80 -2.73
CA ALA A 26 -7.16 22.67 -3.30
C ALA A 26 -7.04 24.12 -2.79
N TYR A 27 -6.81 24.30 -1.47
CA TYR A 27 -6.57 25.61 -0.90
C TYR A 27 -5.35 26.30 -1.55
N HIS A 28 -4.24 25.58 -1.66
CA HIS A 28 -3.01 26.14 -2.22
C HIS A 28 -3.14 26.42 -3.72
N GLU A 29 -3.88 25.62 -4.47
CA GLU A 29 -4.20 25.90 -5.87
C GLU A 29 -4.98 27.21 -6.01
N LEU A 30 -6.06 27.36 -5.26
CA LEU A 30 -6.99 28.49 -5.38
C LEU A 30 -6.35 29.81 -4.87
N ILE A 31 -5.73 29.77 -3.71
CA ILE A 31 -5.25 30.98 -3.01
C ILE A 31 -3.82 31.31 -3.39
N ASN A 32 -2.94 30.33 -3.39
CA ASN A 32 -1.51 30.54 -3.59
C ASN A 32 -1.06 30.31 -5.04
N ARG A 33 -1.97 29.99 -5.95
CA ARG A 33 -1.66 29.68 -7.34
C ARG A 33 -0.63 28.54 -7.49
N SER A 34 -0.64 27.60 -6.57
CA SER A 34 0.26 26.44 -6.59
C SER A 34 -0.06 25.52 -7.76
N THR A 35 0.98 24.97 -8.37
CA THR A 35 0.86 23.93 -9.41
C THR A 35 0.99 22.52 -8.83
N LEU A 36 1.01 22.37 -7.51
CA LEU A 36 1.05 21.08 -6.85
C LEU A 36 -0.20 20.27 -7.17
N GLN A 37 -0.01 19.08 -7.71
CA GLN A 37 -1.09 18.15 -8.03
C GLN A 37 -0.83 16.78 -7.41
N VAL A 38 -1.90 16.12 -7.01
CA VAL A 38 -1.91 14.70 -6.67
C VAL A 38 -2.38 13.93 -7.91
N ASP A 39 -1.54 13.06 -8.44
CA ASP A 39 -1.85 12.25 -9.62
C ASP A 39 -2.11 10.80 -9.21
N PRO A 40 -3.38 10.36 -9.12
CA PRO A 40 -3.72 9.01 -8.67
C PRO A 40 -3.13 7.90 -9.56
N ASN A 41 -2.96 8.14 -10.86
CA ASN A 41 -2.41 7.14 -11.77
C ASN A 41 -0.92 6.92 -11.52
N LYS A 42 -0.18 8.01 -11.24
CA LYS A 42 1.22 7.90 -10.83
C LYS A 42 1.37 7.18 -9.51
N ASP A 43 0.51 7.47 -8.53
CA ASP A 43 0.50 6.84 -7.22
C ASP A 43 0.28 5.32 -7.34
N VAL A 44 -0.67 4.88 -8.18
CA VAL A 44 -0.90 3.46 -8.46
C VAL A 44 0.37 2.80 -9.05
N ASN A 45 0.98 3.44 -10.05
CA ASN A 45 2.19 2.91 -10.68
C ASN A 45 3.37 2.84 -9.71
N GLU A 46 3.55 3.84 -8.87
CA GLU A 46 4.61 3.86 -7.85
C GLU A 46 4.41 2.77 -6.81
N VAL A 47 3.19 2.57 -6.30
CA VAL A 47 2.88 1.49 -5.36
C VAL A 47 3.10 0.13 -5.99
N CYS A 48 2.66 -0.09 -7.24
CA CYS A 48 2.92 -1.32 -7.98
C CYS A 48 4.43 -1.57 -8.15
N ALA A 49 5.21 -0.53 -8.44
CA ALA A 49 6.66 -0.64 -8.57
C ALA A 49 7.35 -1.05 -7.26
N ILE A 50 6.92 -0.50 -6.14
CA ILE A 50 7.41 -0.85 -4.80
C ILE A 50 7.07 -2.30 -4.46
N ILE A 51 5.81 -2.72 -4.66
CA ILE A 51 5.34 -4.08 -4.42
C ILE A 51 6.13 -5.08 -5.26
N ARG A 52 6.31 -4.79 -6.55
CA ARG A 52 7.06 -5.64 -7.47
C ARG A 52 8.52 -5.80 -7.05
N ALA A 53 9.17 -4.71 -6.66
CA ALA A 53 10.60 -4.71 -6.33
C ALA A 53 10.91 -5.37 -4.99
N ALA A 54 9.95 -5.48 -4.08
CA ALA A 54 10.15 -6.13 -2.79
C ALA A 54 10.22 -7.66 -2.96
N GLU A 55 11.12 -8.32 -2.25
CA GLU A 55 11.15 -9.79 -2.16
C GLU A 55 9.91 -10.31 -1.45
N LYS A 56 9.60 -9.73 -0.29
CA LYS A 56 8.39 -9.99 0.49
C LYS A 56 7.65 -8.69 0.77
N ASN A 57 6.33 -8.76 0.75
CA ASN A 57 5.45 -7.65 1.01
C ASN A 57 4.64 -7.88 2.29
N GLY A 58 4.43 -6.82 3.05
CA GLY A 58 3.58 -6.86 4.22
C GLY A 58 2.92 -5.52 4.47
N CYS A 59 1.81 -5.54 5.20
CA CYS A 59 1.09 -4.33 5.57
C CYS A 59 0.64 -4.35 7.03
N VAL A 60 0.61 -3.17 7.62
CA VAL A 60 -0.06 -2.89 8.87
C VAL A 60 -1.21 -1.93 8.55
N ILE A 61 -2.42 -2.34 8.84
CA ILE A 61 -3.65 -1.62 8.52
C ILE A 61 -4.29 -1.11 9.80
N LEU A 62 -4.53 0.18 9.87
CA LEU A 62 -5.24 0.84 10.96
C LEU A 62 -6.62 1.22 10.45
N GLY A 63 -7.67 0.58 10.98
CA GLY A 63 -9.01 0.64 10.42
C GLY A 63 -9.11 -0.17 9.14
N GLY A 64 -9.28 0.51 8.01
CA GLY A 64 -9.42 -0.10 6.69
C GLY A 64 -10.01 0.90 5.69
N GLY A 65 -10.78 0.41 4.72
CA GLY A 65 -11.43 1.24 3.71
C GLY A 65 -10.55 1.53 2.50
N SER A 66 -10.65 2.72 1.93
CA SER A 66 -9.99 3.11 0.68
C SER A 66 -8.46 2.94 0.71
N PRO A 67 -7.71 3.39 1.74
CA PRO A 67 -6.26 3.19 1.80
C PRO A 67 -5.84 1.73 1.82
N LYS A 68 -6.57 0.89 2.57
CA LYS A 68 -6.36 -0.56 2.60
C LYS A 68 -6.50 -1.15 1.21
N ASN A 69 -7.62 -0.84 0.53
CA ASN A 69 -7.88 -1.40 -0.78
C ASN A 69 -6.90 -0.86 -1.83
N PHE A 70 -6.54 0.41 -1.77
CA PHE A 70 -5.55 1.03 -2.66
C PHE A 70 -4.22 0.25 -2.65
N TYR A 71 -3.68 -0.04 -1.47
CA TYR A 71 -2.46 -0.83 -1.35
C TYR A 71 -2.64 -2.28 -1.83
N LEU A 72 -3.70 -2.95 -1.37
CA LEU A 72 -3.96 -4.34 -1.72
C LEU A 72 -4.25 -4.53 -3.21
N GLN A 73 -4.84 -3.52 -3.86
CA GLN A 73 -5.15 -3.54 -5.29
C GLN A 73 -3.89 -3.52 -6.17
N GLY A 74 -2.75 -3.11 -5.63
CA GLY A 74 -1.47 -3.20 -6.33
C GLY A 74 -1.11 -4.62 -6.78
N GLN A 75 -1.52 -5.65 -6.03
CA GLN A 75 -1.31 -7.05 -6.41
C GLN A 75 -2.11 -7.45 -7.66
N PRO A 76 -3.46 -7.33 -7.69
CA PRO A 76 -4.24 -7.54 -8.91
C PRO A 76 -3.76 -6.68 -10.09
N THR A 77 -3.41 -5.43 -9.86
CA THR A 77 -2.90 -4.56 -10.93
C THR A 77 -1.64 -5.16 -11.59
N LEU A 78 -0.73 -5.71 -10.80
CA LEU A 78 0.47 -6.36 -11.33
C LEU A 78 0.13 -7.57 -12.19
N TRP A 79 -0.66 -8.52 -11.69
CA TRP A 79 -0.88 -9.77 -12.43
C TRP A 79 -1.95 -9.65 -13.51
N GLU A 80 -3.03 -8.92 -13.30
CA GLU A 80 -4.14 -8.80 -14.23
C GLU A 80 -3.84 -7.81 -15.35
N VAL A 81 -3.41 -6.59 -14.97
CA VAL A 81 -3.18 -5.50 -15.93
C VAL A 81 -1.81 -5.61 -16.57
N TYR A 82 -0.75 -5.72 -15.77
CA TYR A 82 0.63 -5.73 -16.31
C TYR A 82 1.16 -7.13 -16.66
N GLY A 83 0.45 -8.19 -16.27
CA GLY A 83 0.85 -9.57 -16.54
C GLY A 83 2.09 -10.01 -15.76
N ILE A 84 2.36 -9.38 -14.63
CA ILE A 84 3.52 -9.64 -13.78
C ILE A 84 3.05 -10.45 -12.56
N LEU A 85 3.39 -11.73 -12.52
CA LEU A 85 3.05 -12.60 -11.39
C LEU A 85 3.98 -12.32 -10.21
N LYS A 86 3.44 -11.71 -9.16
CA LYS A 86 4.17 -11.41 -7.92
C LYS A 86 3.70 -12.24 -6.73
N GLY A 87 2.46 -12.72 -6.76
CA GLY A 87 1.78 -13.30 -5.61
C GLY A 87 1.13 -12.23 -4.72
N GLY A 88 0.45 -12.65 -3.67
CA GLY A 88 -0.17 -11.76 -2.70
C GLY A 88 0.82 -11.26 -1.64
N ASN A 89 0.29 -10.56 -0.64
CA ASN A 89 1.08 -10.15 0.52
C ASN A 89 1.52 -11.35 1.34
N ASP A 90 2.75 -11.28 1.85
CA ASP A 90 3.36 -12.30 2.71
C ASP A 90 3.04 -12.08 4.20
N TYR A 91 2.77 -10.83 4.60
CA TYR A 91 2.43 -10.48 5.98
C TYR A 91 1.27 -9.50 5.99
N PHE A 92 0.35 -9.71 6.92
CA PHE A 92 -0.85 -8.89 7.03
C PHE A 92 -1.24 -8.73 8.50
N ILE A 93 -1.22 -7.50 8.99
CA ILE A 93 -1.72 -7.14 10.32
C ILE A 93 -2.77 -6.06 10.15
N GLN A 94 -3.93 -6.25 10.76
CA GLN A 94 -5.00 -5.25 10.76
C GLN A 94 -5.50 -5.02 12.18
N ILE A 95 -5.65 -3.76 12.54
CA ILE A 95 -6.28 -3.31 13.79
C ILE A 95 -7.54 -2.56 13.40
N THR A 96 -8.71 -3.06 13.77
CA THR A 96 -10.00 -2.47 13.36
C THR A 96 -11.07 -2.71 14.41
N THR A 97 -12.01 -1.80 14.51
CA THR A 97 -13.25 -1.97 15.30
C THR A 97 -14.41 -2.46 14.44
N ASP A 98 -14.22 -2.56 13.12
CA ASP A 98 -15.27 -2.93 12.18
C ASP A 98 -15.49 -4.44 12.12
N SER A 99 -16.73 -4.83 11.87
CA SER A 99 -17.14 -6.22 11.80
C SER A 99 -17.30 -6.69 10.36
N VAL A 100 -16.97 -7.97 10.14
CA VAL A 100 -17.16 -8.66 8.83
C VAL A 100 -18.61 -8.61 8.35
N VAL A 101 -19.57 -8.62 9.28
CA VAL A 101 -21.02 -8.68 8.97
C VAL A 101 -21.54 -7.44 8.22
N TRP A 102 -20.85 -6.32 8.31
CA TRP A 102 -21.25 -5.09 7.62
C TRP A 102 -20.88 -5.06 6.15
N GLY A 103 -20.01 -5.96 5.69
CA GLY A 103 -19.58 -6.03 4.28
C GLY A 103 -18.70 -4.87 3.80
N GLY A 104 -18.23 -4.01 4.71
CA GLY A 104 -17.34 -2.90 4.37
C GLY A 104 -15.88 -3.34 4.17
N LEU A 105 -15.09 -2.52 3.48
CA LEU A 105 -13.67 -2.78 3.24
C LEU A 105 -12.86 -2.94 4.54
N SER A 106 -13.20 -2.18 5.57
CA SER A 106 -12.53 -2.23 6.88
C SER A 106 -12.80 -3.51 7.66
N GLY A 107 -13.94 -4.19 7.40
CA GLY A 107 -14.27 -5.49 7.98
C GLY A 107 -13.78 -6.69 7.17
N ALA A 108 -13.36 -6.51 5.93
CA ALA A 108 -12.89 -7.59 5.07
C ALA A 108 -11.64 -8.28 5.65
N THR A 109 -11.69 -9.61 5.76
CA THR A 109 -10.62 -10.41 6.36
C THR A 109 -9.47 -10.72 5.41
N PRO A 110 -8.29 -11.13 5.93
CA PRO A 110 -7.22 -11.66 5.07
C PRO A 110 -7.67 -12.87 4.23
N ALA A 111 -8.53 -13.73 4.77
CA ALA A 111 -9.05 -14.89 4.04
C ALA A 111 -9.90 -14.49 2.83
N GLU A 112 -10.73 -13.46 2.96
CA GLU A 112 -11.45 -12.87 1.83
C GLU A 112 -10.50 -12.28 0.80
N ALA A 113 -9.44 -11.61 1.25
CA ALA A 113 -8.44 -11.01 0.37
C ALA A 113 -7.65 -12.04 -0.47
N VAL A 114 -7.58 -13.30 -0.03
CA VAL A 114 -6.99 -14.41 -0.81
C VAL A 114 -7.77 -14.65 -2.11
N SER A 115 -9.10 -14.61 -2.07
CA SER A 115 -9.94 -14.83 -3.26
C SER A 115 -9.70 -13.81 -4.38
N TRP A 116 -9.15 -12.64 -4.03
CA TRP A 116 -8.78 -11.56 -4.95
C TRP A 116 -7.28 -11.54 -5.30
N GLY A 117 -6.51 -12.55 -4.90
CA GLY A 117 -5.05 -12.59 -5.09
C GLY A 117 -4.28 -11.51 -4.34
N LYS A 118 -4.89 -10.89 -3.32
CA LYS A 118 -4.31 -9.79 -2.53
C LYS A 118 -3.42 -10.29 -1.39
N VAL A 119 -3.68 -11.50 -0.91
CA VAL A 119 -2.92 -12.20 0.13
C VAL A 119 -2.55 -13.58 -0.38
N ASN A 120 -1.32 -14.01 -0.13
CA ASN A 120 -0.87 -15.35 -0.49
C ASN A 120 -1.55 -16.39 0.42
N PRO A 121 -2.26 -17.40 -0.11
CA PRO A 121 -2.94 -18.39 0.71
C PRO A 121 -2.02 -19.17 1.67
N SER A 122 -0.78 -19.39 1.28
CA SER A 122 0.18 -20.15 2.09
C SER A 122 0.62 -19.42 3.37
N VAL A 123 0.38 -18.10 3.45
CA VAL A 123 0.78 -17.26 4.60
C VAL A 123 -0.41 -16.80 5.46
N LEU A 124 -1.61 -17.35 5.24
CA LEU A 124 -2.75 -17.05 6.10
C LEU A 124 -2.47 -17.22 7.60
N PRO A 125 -1.69 -18.23 8.04
CA PRO A 125 -1.31 -18.36 9.44
C PRO A 125 -0.46 -17.20 9.97
N ASP A 126 0.24 -16.47 9.11
CA ASP A 126 1.06 -15.30 9.44
C ASP A 126 0.28 -13.98 9.35
N THR A 127 -1.04 -14.06 9.24
CA THR A 127 -1.93 -12.89 9.26
C THR A 127 -2.57 -12.72 10.63
N ALA A 128 -2.82 -11.47 11.03
CA ALA A 128 -3.48 -11.16 12.29
C ALA A 128 -4.49 -10.03 12.12
N VAL A 129 -5.66 -10.20 12.74
CA VAL A 129 -6.67 -9.14 12.87
C VAL A 129 -6.95 -8.94 14.35
N ALA A 130 -6.72 -7.73 14.86
CA ALA A 130 -7.05 -7.33 16.21
C ALA A 130 -8.32 -6.46 16.18
N TYR A 131 -9.38 -6.92 16.83
CA TYR A 131 -10.62 -6.16 16.98
C TYR A 131 -10.49 -5.23 18.18
N CYS A 132 -9.92 -4.07 17.93
CA CYS A 132 -9.64 -3.06 18.94
C CYS A 132 -9.51 -1.69 18.27
N ASP A 133 -9.74 -0.62 19.03
CA ASP A 133 -9.45 0.72 18.57
C ASP A 133 -7.94 0.90 18.35
N SER A 134 -7.58 1.49 17.21
CA SER A 134 -6.18 1.67 16.82
C SER A 134 -5.42 2.60 17.76
N THR A 135 -6.10 3.53 18.43
CA THR A 135 -5.48 4.43 19.42
C THR A 135 -5.02 3.69 20.68
N ILE A 136 -5.55 2.50 20.93
CA ILE A 136 -5.15 1.62 22.03
C ILE A 136 -4.06 0.65 21.57
N ALA A 137 -4.32 -0.09 20.49
CA ALA A 137 -3.46 -1.21 20.07
C ALA A 137 -2.20 -0.75 19.34
N PHE A 138 -2.29 0.31 18.52
CA PHE A 138 -1.15 0.72 17.69
C PHE A 138 0.03 1.30 18.48
N PRO A 139 -0.15 2.11 19.54
CA PRO A 139 0.97 2.52 20.40
C PRO A 139 1.73 1.33 21.02
N LEU A 140 1.01 0.31 21.49
CA LEU A 140 1.62 -0.92 22.03
C LEU A 140 2.40 -1.68 20.96
N PHE A 141 1.84 -1.78 19.76
CA PHE A 141 2.51 -2.37 18.61
C PHE A 141 3.80 -1.61 18.25
N CYS A 142 3.75 -0.28 18.24
CA CYS A 142 4.93 0.55 17.94
C CYS A 142 6.02 0.36 19.00
N GLU A 143 5.66 0.35 20.29
CA GLU A 143 6.59 0.18 21.40
C GLU A 143 7.29 -1.19 21.33
N TYR A 144 6.52 -2.24 21.05
CA TYR A 144 7.08 -3.57 20.82
C TYR A 144 8.05 -3.58 19.62
N ALA A 145 7.65 -2.96 18.50
CA ALA A 145 8.46 -2.94 17.28
C ALA A 145 9.78 -2.14 17.47
N VAL A 146 9.73 -1.04 18.20
CA VAL A 146 10.91 -0.21 18.51
C VAL A 146 11.83 -0.90 19.51
N GLY A 147 11.26 -1.55 20.55
CA GLY A 147 12.00 -2.29 21.58
C GLY A 147 12.70 -3.54 21.03
N HIS A 148 12.21 -4.12 19.96
CA HIS A 148 12.80 -5.32 19.36
C HIS A 148 14.02 -4.98 18.51
N LYS A 149 15.10 -5.72 18.64
CA LYS A 149 16.38 -5.51 17.90
C LYS A 149 16.21 -5.44 16.37
N ASN A 150 15.13 -6.01 15.84
CA ASN A 150 14.78 -5.99 14.42
C ASN A 150 14.30 -4.62 13.89
N GLY A 151 13.86 -3.69 14.76
CA GLY A 151 13.45 -2.33 14.37
C GLY A 151 14.58 -1.45 13.81
N ARG A 152 15.84 -1.87 13.93
CA ARG A 152 17.02 -1.09 13.51
C ARG A 152 17.52 -1.45 12.10
N ARG A 153 16.67 -1.95 11.22
CA ARG A 153 17.07 -2.30 9.84
C ARG A 153 17.42 -1.05 9.02
N LYS A 154 18.32 -1.23 8.04
CA LYS A 154 18.68 -0.18 7.07
C LYS A 154 17.43 0.27 6.32
N ARG A 155 17.23 1.58 6.22
CA ARG A 155 16.11 2.17 5.47
C ARG A 155 16.21 1.84 3.99
N LYS A 156 15.07 1.57 3.35
CA LYS A 156 15.02 1.20 1.93
C LYS A 156 15.06 2.40 0.97
N ALA A 157 14.99 3.63 1.49
CA ALA A 157 15.04 4.89 0.72
C ALA A 157 14.10 4.87 -0.50
N LEU A 158 12.84 4.44 -0.30
CA LEU A 158 11.89 4.22 -1.39
C LEU A 158 11.58 5.49 -2.18
N LEU A 159 11.49 6.64 -1.50
CA LEU A 159 11.21 7.92 -2.13
C LEU A 159 12.30 8.33 -3.13
N THR A 160 13.57 8.14 -2.78
CA THR A 160 14.70 8.50 -3.66
C THR A 160 14.88 7.52 -4.82
N ARG A 161 14.40 6.28 -4.66
CA ARG A 161 14.46 5.23 -5.69
C ARG A 161 13.24 5.19 -6.60
N ARG A 162 12.28 6.07 -6.38
CA ARG A 162 10.99 6.07 -7.08
C ARG A 162 11.13 5.96 -8.59
N THR A 163 11.93 6.82 -9.20
CA THR A 163 12.11 6.87 -10.67
C THR A 163 12.70 5.57 -11.21
N GLU A 164 13.70 5.01 -10.55
CA GLU A 164 14.30 3.70 -10.89
C GLU A 164 13.25 2.59 -10.85
N LEU A 165 12.51 2.50 -9.75
CA LEU A 165 11.52 1.44 -9.52
C LEU A 165 10.40 1.47 -10.57
N VAL A 166 9.90 2.67 -10.91
CA VAL A 166 8.86 2.83 -11.94
C VAL A 166 9.38 2.48 -13.32
N ALA A 167 10.60 2.88 -13.68
CA ALA A 167 11.21 2.53 -14.95
C ALA A 167 11.39 1.01 -15.10
N ASP A 168 11.78 0.33 -14.05
CA ASP A 168 11.90 -1.13 -14.03
C ASP A 168 10.53 -1.83 -14.17
N LEU A 169 9.48 -1.31 -13.52
CA LEU A 169 8.12 -1.79 -13.69
C LEU A 169 7.67 -1.65 -15.15
N GLU A 170 7.86 -0.46 -15.73
CA GLU A 170 7.47 -0.18 -17.12
C GLU A 170 8.16 -1.14 -18.09
N LYS A 171 9.47 -1.33 -17.96
CA LYS A 171 10.25 -2.25 -18.79
C LYS A 171 9.72 -3.67 -18.73
N GLU A 172 9.39 -4.15 -17.55
CA GLU A 172 8.86 -5.51 -17.38
C GLU A 172 7.44 -5.64 -17.91
N ALA A 173 6.55 -4.68 -17.61
CA ALA A 173 5.19 -4.68 -18.12
C ALA A 173 5.15 -4.69 -19.66
N ARG A 174 5.94 -3.82 -20.32
CA ARG A 174 6.07 -3.83 -21.79
C ARG A 174 6.55 -5.18 -22.32
N ARG A 175 7.45 -5.86 -21.63
CA ARG A 175 7.93 -7.21 -22.00
C ARG A 175 6.82 -8.25 -21.89
N GLN A 176 6.03 -8.23 -20.84
CA GLN A 176 4.93 -9.18 -20.64
C GLN A 176 3.79 -8.99 -21.64
N ILE A 177 3.42 -7.73 -21.92
CA ILE A 177 2.38 -7.39 -22.92
C ILE A 177 2.80 -7.88 -24.32
N LYS A 178 4.06 -7.66 -24.72
CA LYS A 178 4.58 -8.15 -26.00
C LYS A 178 4.55 -9.68 -26.11
N LYS A 179 4.72 -10.41 -25.01
CA LYS A 179 4.62 -11.87 -24.99
C LYS A 179 3.17 -12.36 -25.15
N LYS A 180 2.20 -11.66 -24.53
CA LYS A 180 0.77 -11.99 -24.66
C LYS A 180 0.24 -11.74 -26.06
N GLY A 181 0.70 -10.70 -26.76
CA GLY A 181 0.27 -10.38 -28.14
C GLY A 181 0.87 -11.29 -29.23
N LYS A 182 1.76 -12.24 -28.88
CA LYS A 182 2.33 -13.23 -29.79
C LYS A 182 1.70 -14.63 -29.66
N LYS A 183 0.73 -14.80 -28.76
CA LYS A 183 -0.08 -15.98 -28.59
C LYS A 183 -1.49 -15.73 -29.13
#